data_4feada905a2a9171172ec35155d29b94
#
_entry.id   4feada905a2a9171172ec35155d29b94
#
_cell.length_a   1.000
_cell.length_b   1.000
_cell.length_c   1.000
_cell.angle_alpha   90.00
_cell.angle_beta   90.00
_cell.angle_gamma   90.00
#
_symmetry.space_group_name_H-M   'P 1'
#
loop_
_entity.id
_entity.type
_entity.pdbx_description
1 polymer ?
#
loop_
_entity_poly.entity_id
_entity_poly.type
_entity_poly.pdbx_seq_one_letter_code
_entity_poly.pdbx_strand_id
1 'polypeptide(L)'
;LIDAGKKGLGPSTAQSQINDMIVEYGLAGEQVVRPKGGDPTLFARLDEEIAALEGAGVNWNIGPGITAASAASAAIGQSLTERGRNSSVRFMTGHDMKGFAEHDWRELAKPGAVASVYMGKRSARFVQGRMLMYGAARDVPITVIENATRPDQRVVTTRLDRFSQDLEDAQLTGAALTIIGLKPRAAQSLVSEAKQDVVELA
;
A
#
# COMPACT_ATOMS: atom_id res chain seq x y z
N LEU A 1 9.61 14.25 -20.36
CA LEU A 1 8.84 13.73 -19.24
C LEU A 1 7.36 13.66 -19.62
N ILE A 2 6.74 12.50 -19.50
CA ILE A 2 5.32 12.26 -19.80
C ILE A 2 4.61 11.87 -18.50
N ASP A 3 3.54 12.61 -18.12
CA ASP A 3 2.73 12.25 -16.97
C ASP A 3 1.74 11.13 -17.33
N ALA A 4 2.05 9.91 -16.95
CA ALA A 4 1.17 8.74 -17.04
C ALA A 4 0.55 8.38 -15.68
N GLY A 5 0.55 9.33 -14.73
CA GLY A 5 0.11 9.12 -13.36
C GLY A 5 -1.36 8.73 -13.24
N LYS A 6 -1.66 7.87 -12.25
CA LYS A 6 -3.01 7.52 -11.85
C LYS A 6 -3.34 8.25 -10.54
N LYS A 7 -4.16 9.29 -10.62
CA LYS A 7 -4.68 9.95 -9.41
C LYS A 7 -5.90 9.17 -8.92
N GLY A 8 -5.86 8.68 -7.68
CA GLY A 8 -6.80 7.69 -7.12
C GLY A 8 -8.30 7.98 -7.20
N LEU A 9 -8.73 9.21 -7.51
CA LEU A 9 -10.13 9.63 -7.66
C LEU A 9 -10.34 10.54 -8.89
N GLY A 10 -9.30 10.77 -9.71
CA GLY A 10 -9.35 11.60 -10.90
C GLY A 10 -9.27 10.79 -12.20
N PRO A 11 -9.34 11.48 -13.37
CA PRO A 11 -9.05 10.87 -14.64
C PRO A 11 -7.68 10.21 -14.59
N SER A 12 -7.60 8.92 -14.88
CA SER A 12 -6.34 8.18 -14.92
C SER A 12 -6.09 7.69 -16.34
N THR A 13 -4.83 7.76 -16.78
CA THR A 13 -4.42 7.17 -18.04
C THR A 13 -4.76 5.68 -18.06
N ALA A 14 -5.44 5.21 -19.10
CA ALA A 14 -5.76 3.79 -19.23
C ALA A 14 -4.46 2.97 -19.32
N GLN A 15 -4.47 1.74 -18.76
CA GLN A 15 -3.27 0.91 -18.79
C GLN A 15 -2.84 0.58 -20.22
N SER A 16 -3.79 0.37 -21.14
CA SER A 16 -3.47 0.18 -22.56
C SER A 16 -2.70 1.35 -23.15
N GLN A 17 -3.11 2.58 -22.87
CA GLN A 17 -2.39 3.78 -23.33
C GLN A 17 -0.98 3.87 -22.77
N ILE A 18 -0.77 3.45 -21.51
CA ILE A 18 0.58 3.38 -20.93
C ILE A 18 1.41 2.33 -21.65
N ASN A 19 0.83 1.15 -21.89
CA ASN A 19 1.50 0.07 -22.62
C ASN A 19 1.88 0.50 -24.03
N ASP A 20 0.95 1.16 -24.75
CA ASP A 20 1.21 1.65 -26.10
C ASP A 20 2.35 2.67 -26.12
N MET A 21 2.37 3.61 -25.18
CA MET A 21 3.45 4.62 -25.09
C MET A 21 4.84 3.99 -24.83
N ILE A 22 4.95 3.04 -23.88
CA ILE A 22 6.25 2.43 -23.57
C ILE A 22 6.77 1.58 -24.74
N VAL A 23 5.86 0.94 -25.49
CA VAL A 23 6.20 0.19 -26.71
C VAL A 23 6.63 1.14 -27.82
N GLU A 24 5.88 2.20 -28.09
CA GLU A 24 6.18 3.20 -29.14
C GLU A 24 7.58 3.80 -28.97
N TYR A 25 7.90 4.29 -27.78
CA TYR A 25 9.22 4.87 -27.50
C TYR A 25 10.33 3.81 -27.53
N GLY A 26 10.05 2.60 -27.04
CA GLY A 26 11.01 1.49 -27.09
C GLY A 26 11.35 1.07 -28.52
N LEU A 27 10.36 0.99 -29.42
CA LEU A 27 10.57 0.70 -30.85
C LEU A 27 11.28 1.83 -31.58
N ALA A 28 11.11 3.09 -31.14
CA ALA A 28 11.87 4.23 -31.65
C ALA A 28 13.34 4.23 -31.22
N GLY A 29 13.79 3.25 -30.41
CA GLY A 29 15.16 3.15 -29.91
C GLY A 29 15.46 4.04 -28.70
N GLU A 30 14.44 4.63 -28.09
CA GLU A 30 14.61 5.47 -26.92
C GLU A 30 14.86 4.67 -25.64
N GLN A 31 15.65 5.21 -24.71
CA GLN A 31 15.82 4.67 -23.38
C GLN A 31 14.67 5.14 -22.47
N VAL A 32 13.68 4.27 -22.28
CA VAL A 32 12.46 4.58 -21.51
C VAL A 32 12.64 4.20 -20.05
N VAL A 33 12.41 5.15 -19.14
CA VAL A 33 12.32 4.88 -17.70
C VAL A 33 10.87 5.08 -17.25
N ARG A 34 10.25 4.02 -16.72
CA ARG A 34 8.89 4.02 -16.19
C ARG A 34 8.91 4.05 -14.64
N PRO A 35 8.96 5.23 -13.99
CA PRO A 35 8.91 5.31 -12.54
C PRO A 35 7.54 4.87 -12.01
N LYS A 36 7.54 4.05 -10.96
CA LYS A 36 6.33 3.63 -10.23
C LYS A 36 6.50 3.96 -8.74
N GLY A 37 5.42 4.35 -8.07
CA GLY A 37 5.45 4.59 -6.63
C GLY A 37 5.56 3.26 -5.87
N GLY A 38 6.64 3.06 -5.13
CA GLY A 38 6.87 1.84 -4.34
C GLY A 38 7.63 0.76 -5.11
N ASP A 39 7.28 -0.50 -4.84
CA ASP A 39 7.84 -1.66 -5.53
C ASP A 39 7.03 -1.95 -6.79
N PRO A 40 7.66 -1.94 -7.98
CA PRO A 40 6.97 -2.22 -9.23
C PRO A 40 6.41 -3.65 -9.33
N THR A 41 6.93 -4.59 -8.54
CA THR A 41 6.51 -5.99 -8.58
C THR A 41 5.28 -6.30 -7.73
N LEU A 42 4.79 -5.32 -6.93
CA LEU A 42 3.71 -5.55 -5.98
C LEU A 42 2.47 -4.67 -6.26
N PHE A 43 1.39 -5.29 -6.75
CA PHE A 43 0.10 -4.66 -7.10
C PHE A 43 0.22 -3.47 -8.07
N ALA A 44 1.19 -3.49 -8.97
CA ALA A 44 1.52 -2.39 -9.86
C ALA A 44 1.24 -2.68 -11.35
N ARG A 45 0.56 -3.77 -11.67
CA ARG A 45 0.23 -4.19 -13.05
C ARG A 45 1.46 -4.32 -13.95
N LEU A 46 2.59 -4.75 -13.37
CA LEU A 46 3.87 -4.86 -14.07
C LEU A 46 3.80 -5.87 -15.23
N ASP A 47 3.14 -7.03 -15.00
CA ASP A 47 3.06 -8.09 -16.01
C ASP A 47 2.35 -7.65 -17.29
N GLU A 48 1.39 -6.72 -17.20
CA GLU A 48 0.73 -6.17 -18.36
C GLU A 48 1.66 -5.27 -19.21
N GLU A 49 2.53 -4.51 -18.55
CA GLU A 49 3.55 -3.69 -19.21
C GLU A 49 4.63 -4.59 -19.86
N ILE A 50 5.09 -5.61 -19.14
CA ILE A 50 6.06 -6.59 -19.64
C ILE A 50 5.51 -7.34 -20.88
N ALA A 51 4.28 -7.86 -20.78
CA ALA A 51 3.67 -8.59 -21.88
C ALA A 51 3.55 -7.74 -23.17
N ALA A 52 3.27 -6.44 -23.03
CA ALA A 52 3.22 -5.52 -24.16
C ALA A 52 4.61 -5.32 -24.79
N LEU A 53 5.67 -5.15 -23.98
CA LEU A 53 7.04 -4.99 -24.43
C LEU A 53 7.56 -6.26 -25.11
N GLU A 54 7.34 -7.44 -24.51
CA GLU A 54 7.72 -8.74 -25.08
C GLU A 54 7.01 -9.00 -26.41
N GLY A 55 5.71 -8.71 -26.49
CA GLY A 55 4.94 -8.83 -27.71
C GLY A 55 5.44 -7.96 -28.86
N ALA A 56 6.09 -6.84 -28.52
CA ALA A 56 6.70 -5.91 -29.47
C ALA A 56 8.21 -6.17 -29.71
N GLY A 57 8.82 -7.13 -29.02
CA GLY A 57 10.26 -7.41 -29.13
C GLY A 57 11.14 -6.33 -28.50
N VAL A 58 10.63 -5.54 -27.55
CA VAL A 58 11.38 -4.49 -26.86
C VAL A 58 12.02 -5.08 -25.60
N ASN A 59 13.32 -4.88 -25.43
CA ASN A 59 14.05 -5.30 -24.24
C ASN A 59 13.64 -4.48 -23.02
N TRP A 60 13.58 -5.15 -21.86
CA TRP A 60 13.22 -4.51 -20.59
C TRP A 60 14.03 -5.05 -19.41
N ASN A 61 14.08 -4.30 -18.34
CA ASN A 61 14.54 -4.76 -17.03
C ASN A 61 13.76 -4.09 -15.91
N ILE A 62 13.82 -4.65 -14.68
CA ILE A 62 13.10 -4.18 -13.52
C ILE A 62 14.09 -3.67 -12.49
N GLY A 63 13.99 -2.39 -12.13
CA GLY A 63 14.64 -1.85 -10.94
C GLY A 63 13.81 -2.17 -9.69
N PRO A 64 14.39 -2.78 -8.64
CA PRO A 64 13.66 -3.04 -7.40
C PRO A 64 13.29 -1.74 -6.68
N GLY A 65 12.17 -1.75 -5.97
CA GLY A 65 11.68 -0.62 -5.18
C GLY A 65 11.34 -0.99 -3.75
N ILE A 66 11.11 0.03 -2.92
CA ILE A 66 10.64 -0.17 -1.54
C ILE A 66 9.11 -0.20 -1.56
N THR A 67 8.54 -1.34 -1.20
CA THR A 67 7.08 -1.47 -1.17
C THR A 67 6.44 -0.58 -0.11
N ALA A 68 5.23 -0.09 -0.38
CA ALA A 68 4.47 0.73 0.55
C ALA A 68 4.31 0.10 1.95
N ALA A 69 4.28 -1.24 2.04
CA ALA A 69 4.22 -1.94 3.32
C ALA A 69 5.48 -1.71 4.18
N SER A 70 6.67 -1.77 3.57
CA SER A 70 7.92 -1.48 4.29
C SER A 70 8.03 0.00 4.67
N ALA A 71 7.64 0.89 3.76
CA ALA A 71 7.62 2.33 4.02
C ALA A 71 6.66 2.69 5.16
N ALA A 72 5.44 2.17 5.15
CA ALA A 72 4.43 2.39 6.19
C ALA A 72 4.87 1.79 7.55
N SER A 73 5.47 0.60 7.54
CA SER A 73 6.01 -0.07 8.74
C SER A 73 7.13 0.78 9.38
N ALA A 74 8.05 1.30 8.56
CA ALA A 74 9.09 2.23 9.03
C ALA A 74 8.48 3.51 9.60
N ALA A 75 7.45 4.07 8.94
CA ALA A 75 6.78 5.30 9.38
C ALA A 75 6.11 5.17 10.76
N ILE A 76 5.73 3.98 11.18
CA ILE A 76 5.14 3.71 12.50
C ILE A 76 6.14 3.06 13.48
N GLY A 77 7.42 2.92 13.10
CA GLY A 77 8.48 2.34 13.92
C GLY A 77 8.27 0.87 14.28
N GLN A 78 7.53 0.13 13.46
CA GLN A 78 7.25 -1.28 13.70
C GLN A 78 7.94 -2.17 12.68
N SER A 79 8.34 -3.36 13.10
CA SER A 79 8.70 -4.42 12.16
C SER A 79 7.45 -5.21 11.76
N LEU A 80 7.32 -5.52 10.49
CA LEU A 80 6.26 -6.41 10.00
C LEU A 80 6.38 -7.83 10.57
N THR A 81 7.59 -8.22 10.96
CA THR A 81 7.88 -9.54 11.55
C THR A 81 8.52 -9.38 12.92
N GLU A 82 8.21 -10.31 13.84
CA GLU A 82 8.83 -10.34 15.17
C GLU A 82 8.86 -11.78 15.69
N ARG A 83 10.00 -12.18 16.24
CA ARG A 83 10.13 -13.52 16.86
C ARG A 83 9.12 -13.68 18.00
N GLY A 84 8.37 -14.78 18.00
CA GLY A 84 7.32 -15.05 18.99
C GLY A 84 5.96 -14.42 18.68
N ARG A 85 5.89 -13.40 17.80
CA ARG A 85 4.60 -12.83 17.36
C ARG A 85 4.10 -13.48 16.07
N ASN A 86 4.89 -13.41 14.99
CA ASN A 86 4.48 -13.92 13.68
C ASN A 86 5.67 -14.41 12.85
N SER A 87 5.48 -15.55 12.17
CA SER A 87 6.44 -16.10 11.21
C SER A 87 6.12 -15.77 9.76
N SER A 88 5.00 -15.10 9.51
CA SER A 88 4.54 -14.72 8.18
C SER A 88 3.92 -13.33 8.17
N VAL A 89 3.95 -12.69 7.00
CA VAL A 89 3.27 -11.43 6.70
C VAL A 89 2.53 -11.60 5.40
N ARG A 90 1.30 -11.07 5.31
CA ARG A 90 0.53 -11.09 4.07
C ARG A 90 0.48 -9.71 3.45
N PHE A 91 0.80 -9.65 2.15
CA PHE A 91 0.50 -8.50 1.30
C PHE A 91 -0.79 -8.81 0.55
N MET A 92 -1.78 -7.95 0.71
CA MET A 92 -3.13 -8.17 0.21
C MET A 92 -3.61 -6.93 -0.54
N THR A 93 -4.50 -7.13 -1.51
CA THR A 93 -5.24 -6.03 -2.11
C THR A 93 -6.65 -5.96 -1.54
N GLY A 94 -7.17 -4.75 -1.33
CA GLY A 94 -8.57 -4.57 -0.93
C GLY A 94 -9.57 -4.76 -2.06
N HIS A 95 -9.11 -4.68 -3.32
CA HIS A 95 -9.94 -4.82 -4.51
C HIS A 95 -9.25 -5.68 -5.57
N ASP A 96 -10.04 -6.43 -6.30
CA ASP A 96 -9.64 -7.12 -7.53
C ASP A 96 -10.48 -6.64 -8.73
N MET A 97 -10.42 -7.35 -9.83
CA MET A 97 -11.19 -7.04 -11.04
C MET A 97 -12.72 -7.21 -10.88
N LYS A 98 -13.15 -7.98 -9.88
CA LYS A 98 -14.57 -8.33 -9.63
C LYS A 98 -15.18 -7.55 -8.46
N GLY A 99 -14.41 -6.73 -7.77
CA GLY A 99 -14.84 -5.95 -6.61
C GLY A 99 -13.93 -6.11 -5.40
N PHE A 100 -14.48 -6.42 -4.22
CA PHE A 100 -13.67 -6.67 -3.04
C PHE A 100 -12.96 -8.02 -3.13
N ALA A 101 -11.65 -8.03 -2.91
CA ALA A 101 -10.86 -9.24 -3.00
C ALA A 101 -11.15 -10.20 -1.84
N GLU A 102 -11.34 -11.48 -2.16
CA GLU A 102 -11.46 -12.54 -1.16
C GLU A 102 -10.08 -13.04 -0.73
N HIS A 103 -9.96 -13.36 0.54
CA HIS A 103 -8.71 -13.79 1.18
C HIS A 103 -8.96 -14.93 2.16
N ASP A 104 -7.89 -15.55 2.66
CA ASP A 104 -7.97 -16.49 3.77
C ASP A 104 -8.21 -15.72 5.09
N TRP A 105 -9.47 -15.36 5.32
CA TRP A 105 -9.90 -14.61 6.48
C TRP A 105 -9.70 -15.37 7.79
N ARG A 106 -9.74 -16.70 7.75
CA ARG A 106 -9.51 -17.55 8.91
C ARG A 106 -8.08 -17.40 9.43
N GLU A 107 -7.11 -17.35 8.52
CA GLU A 107 -5.73 -17.15 8.89
C GLU A 107 -5.46 -15.70 9.36
N LEU A 108 -6.15 -14.72 8.80
CA LEU A 108 -6.04 -13.33 9.25
C LEU A 108 -6.68 -13.07 10.61
N ALA A 109 -7.66 -13.86 10.99
CA ALA A 109 -8.34 -13.76 12.28
C ALA A 109 -7.52 -14.33 13.45
N LYS A 110 -6.43 -15.07 13.18
CA LYS A 110 -5.59 -15.66 14.23
C LYS A 110 -4.85 -14.59 15.03
N PRO A 111 -4.66 -14.80 16.34
CA PRO A 111 -3.81 -13.95 17.17
C PRO A 111 -2.41 -13.79 16.58
N GLY A 112 -1.89 -12.59 16.59
CA GLY A 112 -0.55 -12.28 16.06
C GLY A 112 -0.45 -12.21 14.54
N ALA A 113 -1.54 -12.42 13.80
CA ALA A 113 -1.53 -12.27 12.35
C ALA A 113 -1.19 -10.81 11.95
N VAL A 114 -0.33 -10.66 10.94
CA VAL A 114 0.05 -9.36 10.37
C VAL A 114 -0.21 -9.35 8.88
N ALA A 115 -0.92 -8.33 8.42
CA ALA A 115 -1.16 -8.11 7.00
C ALA A 115 -1.06 -6.64 6.62
N SER A 116 -0.63 -6.38 5.38
CA SER A 116 -0.63 -5.07 4.76
C SER A 116 -1.63 -5.07 3.60
N VAL A 117 -2.67 -4.25 3.69
CA VAL A 117 -3.76 -4.18 2.70
C VAL A 117 -3.58 -2.95 1.83
N TYR A 118 -3.24 -3.18 0.57
CA TYR A 118 -3.17 -2.18 -0.48
C TYR A 118 -4.56 -1.86 -1.00
N MET A 119 -4.80 -0.62 -1.41
CA MET A 119 -6.11 -0.18 -1.91
C MET A 119 -7.26 -0.43 -0.92
N GLY A 120 -6.95 -0.46 0.39
CA GLY A 120 -7.84 -0.89 1.46
C GLY A 120 -8.91 0.13 1.88
N LYS A 121 -8.80 1.42 1.51
CA LYS A 121 -9.73 2.45 2.01
C LYS A 121 -11.20 2.12 1.74
N ARG A 122 -11.53 1.76 0.50
CA ARG A 122 -12.91 1.44 0.11
C ARG A 122 -13.40 0.08 0.58
N SER A 123 -12.47 -0.83 0.91
CA SER A 123 -12.79 -2.18 1.39
C SER A 123 -12.80 -2.28 2.92
N ALA A 124 -12.59 -1.20 3.67
CA ALA A 124 -12.48 -1.22 5.12
C ALA A 124 -13.65 -1.94 5.80
N ARG A 125 -14.89 -1.59 5.45
CA ARG A 125 -16.11 -2.23 5.98
C ARG A 125 -16.19 -3.71 5.63
N PHE A 126 -15.80 -4.08 4.41
CA PHE A 126 -15.78 -5.47 3.97
C PHE A 126 -14.73 -6.29 4.74
N VAL A 127 -13.49 -5.79 4.83
CA VAL A 127 -12.39 -6.41 5.58
C VAL A 127 -12.77 -6.58 7.06
N GLN A 128 -13.28 -5.53 7.69
CA GLN A 128 -13.77 -5.57 9.06
C GLN A 128 -14.84 -6.66 9.27
N GLY A 129 -15.85 -6.69 8.42
CA GLY A 129 -16.94 -7.65 8.49
C GLY A 129 -16.45 -9.09 8.33
N ARG A 130 -15.56 -9.35 7.35
CA ARG A 130 -14.98 -10.67 7.13
C ARG A 130 -14.14 -11.14 8.31
N MET A 131 -13.24 -10.30 8.81
CA MET A 131 -12.40 -10.67 9.96
C MET A 131 -13.25 -11.00 11.20
N LEU A 132 -14.27 -10.17 11.51
CA LEU A 132 -15.17 -10.42 12.64
C LEU A 132 -15.99 -11.73 12.44
N MET A 133 -16.48 -11.99 11.22
CA MET A 133 -17.16 -13.26 10.89
C MET A 133 -16.29 -14.49 11.14
N TYR A 134 -15.01 -14.39 10.89
CA TYR A 134 -14.05 -15.50 11.10
C TYR A 134 -13.45 -15.52 12.51
N GLY A 135 -13.99 -14.72 13.44
CA GLY A 135 -13.67 -14.78 14.86
C GLY A 135 -12.44 -13.98 15.29
N ALA A 136 -12.00 -13.01 14.47
CA ALA A 136 -10.94 -12.10 14.92
C ALA A 136 -11.38 -11.32 16.17
N ALA A 137 -10.44 -11.12 17.10
CA ALA A 137 -10.69 -10.31 18.28
C ALA A 137 -11.06 -8.85 17.88
N ARG A 138 -12.01 -8.27 18.57
CA ARG A 138 -12.53 -6.92 18.26
C ARG A 138 -11.48 -5.82 18.41
N ASP A 139 -10.51 -6.04 19.27
CA ASP A 139 -9.43 -5.13 19.62
C ASP A 139 -8.15 -5.32 18.78
N VAL A 140 -8.18 -6.18 17.75
CA VAL A 140 -7.06 -6.29 16.81
C VAL A 140 -6.66 -4.90 16.33
N PRO A 141 -5.39 -4.48 16.53
CA PRO A 141 -4.95 -3.15 16.14
C PRO A 141 -4.93 -3.01 14.62
N ILE A 142 -5.44 -1.88 14.16
CA ILE A 142 -5.40 -1.48 12.75
C ILE A 142 -4.72 -0.12 12.68
N THR A 143 -3.75 0.02 11.77
CA THR A 143 -3.12 1.30 11.49
C THR A 143 -3.24 1.60 10.00
N VAL A 144 -3.75 2.78 9.67
CA VAL A 144 -3.82 3.27 8.30
C VAL A 144 -2.83 4.41 8.12
N ILE A 145 -1.93 4.29 7.17
CA ILE A 145 -0.89 5.27 6.87
C ILE A 145 -1.19 5.85 5.49
N GLU A 146 -1.58 7.12 5.48
CA GLU A 146 -1.76 7.91 4.25
C GLU A 146 -0.46 8.60 3.89
N ASN A 147 -0.12 8.62 2.59
CA ASN A 147 1.05 9.30 2.04
C ASN A 147 2.35 8.97 2.79
N ALA A 148 2.56 7.67 3.10
CA ALA A 148 3.74 7.22 3.84
C ALA A 148 5.04 7.79 3.24
N THR A 149 5.92 8.29 4.10
CA THR A 149 7.21 8.93 3.79
C THR A 149 7.13 10.30 3.09
N ARG A 150 5.93 10.85 2.91
CA ARG A 150 5.75 12.18 2.33
C ARG A 150 5.56 13.24 3.44
N PRO A 151 5.77 14.53 3.15
CA PRO A 151 5.58 15.61 4.14
C PRO A 151 4.15 15.68 4.69
N ASP A 152 3.16 15.27 3.89
CA ASP A 152 1.74 15.23 4.23
C ASP A 152 1.28 13.85 4.75
N GLN A 153 2.22 13.06 5.29
CA GLN A 153 1.89 11.78 5.91
C GLN A 153 0.93 11.94 7.09
N ARG A 154 -0.09 11.09 7.10
CA ARG A 154 -1.02 10.96 8.24
C ARG A 154 -1.08 9.51 8.72
N VAL A 155 -1.22 9.32 10.03
CA VAL A 155 -1.37 8.00 10.64
C VAL A 155 -2.65 7.96 11.44
N VAL A 156 -3.52 7.01 11.12
CA VAL A 156 -4.77 6.73 11.83
C VAL A 156 -4.63 5.38 12.52
N THR A 157 -4.72 5.35 13.85
CA THR A 157 -4.69 4.13 14.66
C THR A 157 -6.06 3.84 15.20
N THR A 158 -6.54 2.63 15.00
CA THR A 158 -7.85 2.17 15.44
C THR A 158 -7.82 0.69 15.82
N ARG A 159 -8.99 0.14 16.11
CA ARG A 159 -9.22 -1.28 16.37
C ARG A 159 -10.15 -1.86 15.32
N LEU A 160 -10.14 -3.17 15.18
CA LEU A 160 -10.95 -3.86 14.18
C LEU A 160 -12.44 -3.51 14.28
N ASP A 161 -13.01 -3.44 15.50
CA ASP A 161 -14.44 -3.16 15.71
C ASP A 161 -14.85 -1.73 15.31
N ARG A 162 -13.91 -0.80 15.18
CA ARG A 162 -14.14 0.60 14.81
C ARG A 162 -13.55 0.98 13.44
N PHE A 163 -12.86 0.06 12.80
CA PHE A 163 -12.02 0.34 11.64
C PHE A 163 -12.74 1.13 10.53
N SER A 164 -13.91 0.68 10.12
CA SER A 164 -14.66 1.36 9.05
C SER A 164 -15.07 2.77 9.44
N GLN A 165 -15.62 2.95 10.64
CA GLN A 165 -16.10 4.24 11.11
C GLN A 165 -14.95 5.24 11.31
N ASP A 166 -13.89 4.83 12.02
CA ASP A 166 -12.77 5.72 12.29
C ASP A 166 -12.04 6.11 10.98
N LEU A 167 -12.05 5.23 9.97
CA LEU A 167 -11.49 5.56 8.66
C LEU A 167 -12.35 6.55 7.88
N GLU A 168 -13.68 6.44 7.96
CA GLU A 168 -14.61 7.42 7.40
C GLU A 168 -14.42 8.78 8.06
N ASP A 169 -14.35 8.82 9.40
CA ASP A 169 -14.17 10.05 10.18
C ASP A 169 -12.83 10.73 9.88
N ALA A 170 -11.79 9.96 9.58
CA ALA A 170 -10.46 10.48 9.26
C ALA A 170 -10.38 11.21 7.90
N GLN A 171 -11.36 11.05 7.01
CA GLN A 171 -11.45 11.74 5.71
C GLN A 171 -10.14 11.70 4.91
N LEU A 172 -9.50 10.52 4.80
CA LEU A 172 -8.26 10.37 4.05
C LEU A 172 -8.49 10.49 2.55
N THR A 173 -7.77 11.39 1.89
CA THR A 173 -7.90 11.66 0.45
C THR A 173 -6.76 11.07 -0.38
N GLY A 174 -5.56 10.92 0.20
CA GLY A 174 -4.36 10.43 -0.45
C GLY A 174 -4.28 8.90 -0.58
N ALA A 175 -3.17 8.43 -1.14
CA ALA A 175 -2.85 7.01 -1.18
C ALA A 175 -2.62 6.49 0.23
N ALA A 176 -3.25 5.38 0.59
CA ALA A 176 -3.14 4.84 1.95
C ALA A 176 -2.91 3.34 1.95
N LEU A 177 -2.11 2.89 2.91
CA LEU A 177 -1.91 1.49 3.24
C LEU A 177 -2.52 1.19 4.61
N THR A 178 -3.22 0.07 4.73
CA THR A 178 -3.73 -0.42 6.01
C THR A 178 -2.84 -1.55 6.52
N ILE A 179 -2.37 -1.45 7.76
CA ILE A 179 -1.66 -2.52 8.45
C ILE A 179 -2.59 -3.11 9.51
N ILE A 180 -2.85 -4.41 9.41
CA ILE A 180 -3.61 -5.21 10.37
C ILE A 180 -2.63 -5.87 11.33
N GLY A 181 -2.94 -5.84 12.63
CA GLY A 181 -2.16 -6.51 13.67
C GLY A 181 -1.04 -5.67 14.28
N LEU A 182 -0.81 -4.43 13.80
CA LEU A 182 0.22 -3.53 14.34
C LEU A 182 -0.34 -2.15 14.67
N LYS A 183 0.24 -1.55 15.70
CA LYS A 183 0.04 -0.14 16.08
C LYS A 183 1.39 0.59 16.15
N PRO A 184 1.43 1.92 16.03
CA PRO A 184 2.66 2.70 16.18
C PRO A 184 3.34 2.44 17.53
N ARG A 185 4.67 2.52 17.57
CA ARG A 185 5.39 2.53 18.85
C ARG A 185 5.20 3.86 19.56
N ALA A 186 5.03 3.83 20.88
CA ALA A 186 4.80 5.04 21.70
C ALA A 186 5.92 6.10 21.54
N ALA A 187 7.18 5.68 21.35
CA ALA A 187 8.31 6.59 21.14
C ALA A 187 8.22 7.43 19.86
N GLN A 188 7.45 7.00 18.86
CA GLN A 188 7.29 7.76 17.62
C GLN A 188 6.15 8.79 17.67
N SER A 189 5.17 8.61 18.54
CA SER A 189 4.17 9.66 18.76
C SER A 189 4.79 10.95 19.35
N LEU A 190 5.89 10.82 20.08
CA LEU A 190 6.64 11.96 20.62
C LEU A 190 7.50 12.69 19.58
N VAL A 191 7.97 11.97 18.53
CA VAL A 191 8.81 12.56 17.46
C VAL A 191 7.97 13.35 16.45
N SER A 192 6.69 13.02 16.28
CA SER A 192 5.80 13.77 15.36
C SER A 192 5.44 15.16 15.91
N GLU A 193 5.47 15.35 17.22
CA GLU A 193 5.27 16.65 17.87
C GLU A 193 6.57 17.49 17.92
N ALA A 194 7.75 16.85 17.87
CA ALA A 194 9.06 17.52 17.96
C ALA A 194 9.70 17.88 16.60
N LYS A 195 9.08 17.56 15.48
CA LYS A 195 9.62 17.80 14.12
C LYS A 195 9.56 19.26 13.65
N GLN A 196 9.23 20.22 14.50
CA GLN A 196 9.32 21.64 14.15
C GLN A 196 10.71 22.26 14.35
N ASP A 197 11.68 21.55 14.95
CA ASP A 197 13.01 22.10 15.30
C ASP A 197 14.18 21.22 14.83
N VAL A 198 14.17 20.69 13.62
CA VAL A 198 15.40 20.15 13.04
C VAL A 198 16.10 21.25 12.27
N VAL A 199 17.07 21.89 12.95
CA VAL A 199 18.08 22.76 12.36
C VAL A 199 18.83 21.96 11.27
N GLU A 200 18.86 22.50 10.04
CA GLU A 200 19.79 22.06 9.00
C GLU A 200 21.22 22.18 9.55
N LEU A 201 21.85 21.05 9.77
CA LEU A 201 23.30 20.98 9.88
C LEU A 201 23.86 20.68 8.50
N ALA A 202 24.46 21.69 7.91
CA ALA A 202 25.21 21.66 6.67
C ALA A 202 26.39 20.67 6.70
#